data_c56f92cc0179a41601fb66857a3786d8
#
_entry.id   c56f92cc0179a41601fb66857a3786d8
#
_cell.length_a   1.000
_cell.length_b   1.000
_cell.length_c   1.000
_cell.angle_alpha   90.00
_cell.angle_beta   90.00
_cell.angle_gamma   90.00
#
_symmetry.space_group_name_H-M   'P 1'
#
loop_
_entity.id
_entity.type
_entity.pdbx_description
1 polymer ?
#
loop_
_entity_poly.entity_id
_entity_poly.type
_entity_poly.pdbx_seq_one_letter_code
_entity_poly.pdbx_strand_id
1 'polypeptide(L)'
;HYPALGDDVPEGAVRSAQHEDINFITLLVGASAAGLEVMDHDGGWIAVEGNHEHIIVDSGDMLQNLTNGLFKAVTHRVVNPPDATSDRYSMPMFTHPRDDVDLTPLPEFIARTGGEALYPSISAGEFLRQRLIEIGLIDDD
;
A
#
# COMPACT_ATOMS: atom_id res chain seq x y z
N HIS A 1 -11.33 -8.75 7.91
CA HIS A 1 -12.76 -8.59 8.25
C HIS A 1 -12.98 -7.29 8.97
N TYR A 2 -13.88 -6.48 8.45
CA TYR A 2 -14.35 -5.24 9.06
C TYR A 2 -15.82 -5.44 9.44
N PRO A 3 -16.16 -5.50 10.74
CA PRO A 3 -17.53 -5.68 11.20
C PRO A 3 -18.46 -4.54 10.75
N ALA A 4 -19.75 -4.83 10.70
CA ALA A 4 -20.77 -3.79 10.57
C ALA A 4 -20.60 -2.74 11.67
N LEU A 5 -20.80 -1.47 11.34
CA LEU A 5 -20.67 -0.39 12.30
C LEU A 5 -22.00 -0.21 13.04
N GLY A 6 -21.89 -0.11 14.37
CA GLY A 6 -23.01 0.30 15.23
C GLY A 6 -23.15 1.82 15.33
N ASP A 7 -24.08 2.27 16.18
CA ASP A 7 -24.36 3.70 16.37
C ASP A 7 -23.23 4.46 17.12
N ASP A 8 -22.34 3.73 17.80
CA ASP A 8 -21.30 4.29 18.67
C ASP A 8 -19.91 4.39 18.00
N VAL A 9 -19.85 4.71 16.70
CA VAL A 9 -18.56 4.89 16.01
C VAL A 9 -17.98 6.26 16.36
N PRO A 10 -16.74 6.33 16.91
CA PRO A 10 -16.12 7.62 17.20
C PRO A 10 -15.98 8.49 15.95
N GLU A 11 -16.17 9.79 16.11
CA GLU A 11 -15.97 10.75 15.02
C GLU A 11 -14.55 10.64 14.46
N GLY A 12 -14.42 10.58 13.13
CA GLY A 12 -13.14 10.45 12.44
C GLY A 12 -12.54 9.04 12.42
N ALA A 13 -13.19 8.04 13.03
CA ALA A 13 -12.73 6.65 12.94
C ALA A 13 -12.87 6.13 11.51
N VAL A 14 -11.82 5.45 11.04
CA VAL A 14 -11.78 4.80 9.73
C VAL A 14 -11.43 3.32 9.87
N ARG A 15 -11.82 2.51 8.90
CA ARG A 15 -11.54 1.06 8.90
C ARG A 15 -10.05 0.74 8.76
N SER A 16 -9.34 1.53 7.96
CA SER A 16 -7.87 1.51 7.86
C SER A 16 -7.40 2.93 7.58
N ALA A 17 -6.49 3.43 8.41
CA ALA A 17 -5.87 4.74 8.22
C ALA A 17 -5.06 4.77 6.92
N GLN A 18 -4.78 5.97 6.41
CA GLN A 18 -3.95 6.13 5.22
C GLN A 18 -2.55 5.56 5.45
N HIS A 19 -2.04 4.81 4.48
CA HIS A 19 -0.72 4.18 4.48
C HIS A 19 -0.31 3.82 3.06
N GLU A 20 0.92 3.39 2.92
CA GLU A 20 1.50 2.75 1.75
C GLU A 20 1.92 1.34 2.11
N ASP A 21 1.80 0.41 1.17
CA ASP A 21 2.24 -0.97 1.39
C ASP A 21 3.77 -1.06 1.27
N ILE A 22 4.40 -1.74 2.23
CA ILE A 22 5.87 -1.90 2.30
C ILE A 22 6.39 -2.82 1.19
N ASN A 23 5.55 -3.71 0.70
CA ASN A 23 5.87 -4.79 -0.24
C ASN A 23 6.24 -4.30 -1.65
N PHE A 24 6.38 -5.26 -2.59
CA PHE A 24 6.63 -4.95 -4.00
C PHE A 24 5.36 -4.56 -4.74
N ILE A 25 4.35 -5.45 -4.70
CA ILE A 25 2.99 -5.17 -5.17
C ILE A 25 1.97 -5.89 -4.30
N THR A 26 0.79 -5.29 -4.18
CA THR A 26 -0.38 -5.92 -3.57
C THR A 26 -1.37 -6.32 -4.65
N LEU A 27 -1.85 -7.56 -4.58
CA LEU A 27 -2.93 -8.06 -5.42
C LEU A 27 -4.20 -8.12 -4.58
N LEU A 28 -5.18 -7.30 -4.91
CA LEU A 28 -6.43 -7.22 -4.18
C LEU A 28 -7.59 -7.70 -5.05
N VAL A 29 -8.20 -8.80 -4.65
CA VAL A 29 -9.50 -9.21 -5.19
C VAL A 29 -10.57 -8.26 -4.67
N GLY A 30 -11.55 -7.91 -5.51
CA GLY A 30 -12.60 -6.98 -5.15
C GLY A 30 -13.24 -7.30 -3.79
N ALA A 31 -13.28 -6.31 -2.91
CA ALA A 31 -13.85 -6.45 -1.59
C ALA A 31 -15.38 -6.63 -1.65
N SER A 32 -15.99 -7.18 -0.57
CA SER A 32 -17.43 -7.42 -0.51
C SER A 32 -18.26 -6.14 -0.39
N ALA A 33 -17.64 -4.99 -0.08
CA ALA A 33 -18.30 -3.69 0.04
C ALA A 33 -17.31 -2.54 -0.26
N ALA A 34 -17.83 -1.37 -0.56
CA ALA A 34 -17.08 -0.13 -0.83
C ALA A 34 -16.20 0.33 0.36
N GLY A 35 -15.44 1.41 0.16
CA GLY A 35 -14.67 2.10 1.17
C GLY A 35 -13.17 2.20 0.89
N LEU A 36 -12.62 1.47 -0.09
CA LEU A 36 -11.24 1.69 -0.53
C LEU A 36 -11.14 3.01 -1.29
N GLU A 37 -10.19 3.83 -0.88
CA GLU A 37 -9.83 5.07 -1.55
C GLU A 37 -8.32 5.16 -1.75
N VAL A 38 -7.90 5.70 -2.88
CA VAL A 38 -6.49 5.99 -3.21
C VAL A 38 -6.29 7.50 -3.33
N MET A 39 -5.11 7.96 -2.97
CA MET A 39 -4.74 9.37 -3.10
C MET A 39 -4.23 9.65 -4.52
N ASP A 40 -4.78 10.66 -5.16
CA ASP A 40 -4.29 11.15 -6.45
C ASP A 40 -3.06 12.07 -6.31
N HIS A 41 -2.51 12.51 -7.43
CA HIS A 41 -1.33 13.38 -7.45
C HIS A 41 -1.54 14.78 -6.85
N ASP A 42 -2.79 15.22 -6.78
CA ASP A 42 -3.18 16.52 -6.24
C ASP A 42 -3.57 16.44 -4.75
N GLY A 43 -3.46 15.25 -4.16
CA GLY A 43 -3.82 14.96 -2.76
C GLY A 43 -5.31 14.72 -2.56
N GLY A 44 -6.09 14.61 -3.62
CA GLY A 44 -7.49 14.22 -3.59
C GLY A 44 -7.68 12.71 -3.35
N TRP A 45 -8.83 12.33 -2.82
CA TRP A 45 -9.17 10.91 -2.62
C TRP A 45 -10.10 10.43 -3.73
N ILE A 46 -9.73 9.33 -4.35
CA ILE A 46 -10.49 8.67 -5.41
C ILE A 46 -11.02 7.34 -4.87
N ALA A 47 -12.34 7.17 -4.86
CA ALA A 47 -12.95 5.90 -4.50
C ALA A 47 -12.62 4.82 -5.54
N VAL A 48 -12.17 3.66 -5.07
CA VAL A 48 -11.88 2.50 -5.92
C VAL A 48 -13.08 1.57 -5.90
N GLU A 49 -13.79 1.53 -7.02
CA GLU A 49 -14.88 0.59 -7.23
C GLU A 49 -14.31 -0.72 -7.78
N GLY A 50 -14.24 -1.74 -6.93
CA GLY A 50 -13.88 -3.08 -7.31
C GLY A 50 -15.12 -3.98 -7.44
N ASN A 51 -15.12 -4.88 -8.41
CA ASN A 51 -16.04 -6.00 -8.47
C ASN A 51 -15.27 -7.31 -8.41
N HIS A 52 -15.98 -8.43 -8.26
CA HIS A 52 -15.36 -9.76 -8.12
C HIS A 52 -14.64 -10.28 -9.39
N GLU A 53 -14.77 -9.56 -10.52
CA GLU A 53 -14.14 -9.91 -11.78
C GLU A 53 -12.80 -9.19 -11.98
N HIS A 54 -12.45 -8.24 -11.09
CA HIS A 54 -11.23 -7.47 -11.18
C HIS A 54 -10.23 -7.84 -10.07
N ILE A 55 -8.96 -7.82 -10.45
CA ILE A 55 -7.84 -7.77 -9.49
C ILE A 55 -7.27 -6.35 -9.56
N ILE A 56 -7.29 -5.68 -8.44
CA ILE A 56 -6.62 -4.38 -8.27
C ILE A 56 -5.16 -4.67 -7.95
N VAL A 57 -4.25 -4.03 -8.67
CA VAL A 57 -2.81 -4.14 -8.44
C VAL A 57 -2.34 -2.81 -7.90
N ASP A 58 -1.75 -2.86 -6.71
CA ASP A 58 -1.19 -1.72 -6.02
C ASP A 58 0.33 -1.82 -5.96
N SER A 59 1.04 -0.71 -6.19
CA SER A 59 2.49 -0.62 -6.10
C SER A 59 2.92 -0.23 -4.69
N GLY A 60 3.86 -1.00 -4.14
CA GLY A 60 4.40 -0.75 -2.81
C GLY A 60 5.78 -0.07 -2.81
N ASP A 61 6.30 0.18 -1.61
CA ASP A 61 7.55 0.89 -1.36
C ASP A 61 8.77 0.21 -2.02
N MET A 62 8.83 -1.12 -2.06
CA MET A 62 9.94 -1.84 -2.70
C MET A 62 9.97 -1.62 -4.20
N LEU A 63 8.81 -1.57 -4.86
CA LEU A 63 8.74 -1.24 -6.29
C LEU A 63 9.12 0.22 -6.53
N GLN A 64 8.68 1.13 -5.66
CA GLN A 64 9.09 2.53 -5.71
C GLN A 64 10.60 2.68 -5.61
N ASN A 65 11.24 1.97 -4.67
CA ASN A 65 12.69 1.99 -4.51
C ASN A 65 13.40 1.50 -5.79
N LEU A 66 13.05 0.30 -6.27
CA LEU A 66 13.68 -0.32 -7.45
C LEU A 66 13.56 0.53 -8.71
N THR A 67 12.44 1.24 -8.85
CA THR A 67 12.13 2.07 -10.03
C THR A 67 12.52 3.54 -9.85
N ASN A 68 13.30 3.86 -8.83
CA ASN A 68 13.72 5.23 -8.52
C ASN A 68 12.55 6.23 -8.43
N GLY A 69 11.40 5.77 -7.93
CA GLY A 69 10.18 6.59 -7.79
C GLY A 69 9.39 6.78 -9.09
N LEU A 70 9.74 6.08 -10.19
CA LEU A 70 8.93 6.12 -11.42
C LEU A 70 7.53 5.52 -11.20
N PHE A 71 7.48 4.38 -10.52
CA PHE A 71 6.23 3.81 -9.98
C PHE A 71 6.20 4.12 -8.48
N LYS A 72 5.37 5.08 -8.11
CA LYS A 72 5.23 5.48 -6.70
C LYS A 72 4.41 4.44 -5.94
N ALA A 73 4.74 4.24 -4.67
CA ALA A 73 3.84 3.57 -3.75
C ALA A 73 2.52 4.36 -3.65
N VAL A 74 1.40 3.65 -3.61
CA VAL A 74 0.08 4.27 -3.63
C VAL A 74 -0.43 4.47 -2.21
N THR A 75 -0.55 5.73 -1.80
CA THR A 75 -1.20 6.05 -0.53
C THR A 75 -2.68 5.72 -0.63
N HIS A 76 -3.16 4.86 0.26
CA HIS A 76 -4.55 4.41 0.27
C HIS A 76 -5.12 4.30 1.68
N ARG A 77 -6.44 4.21 1.78
CA ARG A 77 -7.16 4.04 3.06
C ARG A 77 -8.46 3.27 2.86
N VAL A 78 -9.05 2.81 3.96
CA VAL A 78 -10.39 2.23 3.95
C VAL A 78 -11.28 3.05 4.87
N VAL A 79 -12.22 3.77 4.29
CA VAL A 79 -13.19 4.61 5.02
C VAL A 79 -14.47 3.84 5.35
N ASN A 80 -15.26 4.42 6.23
CA ASN A 80 -16.59 3.93 6.54
C ASN A 80 -17.58 4.53 5.53
N PRO A 81 -18.23 3.71 4.66
CA PRO A 81 -19.28 4.23 3.82
C PRO A 81 -20.50 4.66 4.67
N PRO A 82 -21.33 5.60 4.19
CA PRO A 82 -22.46 6.14 4.96
C PRO A 82 -23.47 5.06 5.42
N ASP A 83 -23.53 3.95 4.71
CA ASP A 83 -24.44 2.82 4.94
C ASP A 83 -23.72 1.57 5.44
N ALA A 84 -22.65 1.73 6.22
CA ALA A 84 -21.79 0.64 6.72
C ALA A 84 -22.51 -0.31 7.72
N THR A 85 -23.72 -0.71 7.38
CA THR A 85 -24.59 -1.61 8.20
C THR A 85 -24.30 -3.09 7.98
N SER A 86 -23.35 -3.42 7.11
CA SER A 86 -22.95 -4.80 6.81
C SER A 86 -21.46 -5.00 7.01
N ASP A 87 -21.07 -6.25 7.24
CA ASP A 87 -19.67 -6.67 7.30
C ASP A 87 -18.98 -6.43 5.94
N ARG A 88 -17.71 -6.04 5.99
CA ARG A 88 -16.86 -5.94 4.81
C ARG A 88 -15.70 -6.93 4.91
N TYR A 89 -15.52 -7.70 3.87
CA TYR A 89 -14.38 -8.60 3.72
C TYR A 89 -13.47 -8.14 2.59
N SER A 90 -12.16 -8.22 2.81
CA SER A 90 -11.13 -7.87 1.84
C SER A 90 -9.96 -8.83 2.00
N MET A 91 -9.36 -9.28 0.90
CA MET A 91 -8.28 -10.27 0.89
C MET A 91 -7.11 -9.74 0.05
N PRO A 92 -6.27 -8.86 0.61
CA PRO A 92 -5.03 -8.45 -0.04
C PRO A 92 -4.00 -9.59 -0.01
N MET A 93 -3.26 -9.76 -1.09
CA MET A 93 -2.09 -10.62 -1.17
C MET A 93 -0.86 -9.72 -1.32
N PHE A 94 -0.09 -9.59 -0.26
CA PHE A 94 1.18 -8.87 -0.26
C PHE A 94 2.28 -9.72 -0.88
N THR A 95 2.87 -9.25 -1.97
CA THR A 95 3.96 -9.96 -2.63
C THR A 95 5.30 -9.30 -2.32
N HIS A 96 6.27 -10.11 -1.90
CA HIS A 96 7.63 -9.67 -1.61
C HIS A 96 8.62 -10.39 -2.50
N PRO A 97 9.69 -9.74 -2.95
CA PRO A 97 10.87 -10.42 -3.47
C PRO A 97 11.48 -11.29 -2.35
N ARG A 98 12.34 -12.24 -2.72
CA ARG A 98 13.16 -12.94 -1.73
C ARG A 98 14.11 -11.95 -1.06
N ASP A 99 14.52 -12.24 0.17
CA ASP A 99 15.34 -11.34 1.00
C ASP A 99 16.66 -10.94 0.36
N ASP A 100 17.23 -11.82 -0.48
CA ASP A 100 18.51 -11.62 -1.18
C ASP A 100 18.40 -10.77 -2.47
N VAL A 101 17.18 -10.39 -2.88
CA VAL A 101 16.99 -9.56 -4.08
C VAL A 101 17.45 -8.13 -3.81
N ASP A 102 18.33 -7.64 -4.70
CA ASP A 102 18.83 -6.27 -4.67
C ASP A 102 17.74 -5.30 -5.21
N LEU A 103 17.35 -4.33 -4.38
CA LEU A 103 16.42 -3.26 -4.72
C LEU A 103 17.12 -1.96 -5.13
N THR A 104 18.43 -1.99 -5.38
CA THR A 104 19.15 -0.81 -5.91
C THR A 104 18.40 -0.27 -7.14
N PRO A 105 18.14 1.05 -7.20
CA PRO A 105 17.46 1.64 -8.35
C PRO A 105 18.13 1.27 -9.66
N LEU A 106 17.37 0.75 -10.60
CA LEU A 106 17.89 0.29 -11.88
C LEU A 106 18.32 1.48 -12.77
N PRO A 107 19.44 1.40 -13.49
CA PRO A 107 19.99 2.51 -14.29
C PRO A 107 18.99 3.09 -15.30
N GLU A 108 18.15 2.25 -15.90
CA GLU A 108 17.12 2.70 -16.84
C GLU A 108 16.03 3.57 -16.18
N PHE A 109 15.70 3.31 -14.92
CA PHE A 109 14.75 4.15 -14.18
C PHE A 109 15.41 5.41 -13.65
N ILE A 110 16.67 5.34 -13.19
CA ILE A 110 17.47 6.53 -12.82
C ILE A 110 17.53 7.51 -14.00
N ALA A 111 17.84 7.02 -15.20
CA ALA A 111 17.88 7.86 -16.40
C ALA A 111 16.54 8.54 -16.73
N ARG A 112 15.40 7.90 -16.41
CA ARG A 112 14.06 8.43 -16.65
C ARG A 112 13.54 9.36 -15.55
N THR A 113 14.17 9.37 -14.39
CA THR A 113 13.76 10.15 -13.21
C THR A 113 14.74 11.27 -12.84
N GLY A 114 15.50 11.76 -13.83
CA GLY A 114 16.38 12.92 -13.67
C GLY A 114 17.87 12.61 -13.60
N GLY A 115 18.29 11.33 -13.66
CA GLY A 115 19.70 10.93 -13.77
C GLY A 115 20.40 10.74 -12.41
N GLU A 116 19.72 10.92 -11.30
CA GLU A 116 20.24 10.71 -9.95
C GLU A 116 19.48 9.58 -9.24
N ALA A 117 20.19 8.77 -8.46
CA ALA A 117 19.58 7.77 -7.60
C ALA A 117 18.91 8.47 -6.39
N LEU A 118 17.59 8.38 -6.28
CA LEU A 118 16.79 9.01 -5.23
C LEU A 118 16.56 8.08 -4.04
N TYR A 119 16.82 6.77 -4.22
CA TYR A 119 16.56 5.74 -3.23
C TYR A 119 17.81 4.92 -2.93
N PRO A 120 17.88 4.27 -1.75
CA PRO A 120 19.06 3.55 -1.33
C PRO A 120 19.31 2.26 -2.13
N SER A 121 20.59 1.86 -2.14
CA SER A 121 21.00 0.51 -2.52
C SER A 121 20.82 -0.41 -1.32
N ILE A 122 19.86 -1.32 -1.39
CA ILE A 122 19.44 -2.14 -0.25
C ILE A 122 18.83 -3.47 -0.73
N SER A 123 18.99 -4.55 0.03
CA SER A 123 18.28 -5.80 -0.26
C SER A 123 16.81 -5.75 0.21
N ALA A 124 15.96 -6.59 -0.38
CA ALA A 124 14.54 -6.67 -0.01
C ALA A 124 14.35 -7.05 1.48
N GLY A 125 15.16 -7.97 1.99
CA GLY A 125 15.10 -8.38 3.38
C GLY A 125 15.49 -7.26 4.36
N GLU A 126 16.57 -6.54 4.06
CA GLU A 126 16.98 -5.40 4.89
C GLU A 126 15.98 -4.24 4.79
N PHE A 127 15.43 -3.97 3.61
CA PHE A 127 14.37 -2.98 3.43
C PHE A 127 13.17 -3.31 4.31
N LEU A 128 12.69 -4.56 4.26
CA LEU A 128 11.57 -5.00 5.08
C LEU A 128 11.87 -4.87 6.58
N ARG A 129 13.08 -5.30 7.00
CA ARG A 129 13.51 -5.18 8.40
C ARG A 129 13.47 -3.74 8.88
N GLN A 130 14.03 -2.80 8.13
CA GLN A 130 14.01 -1.37 8.49
C GLN A 130 12.60 -0.84 8.64
N ARG A 131 11.70 -1.16 7.71
CA ARG A 131 10.30 -0.74 7.77
C ARG A 131 9.56 -1.32 8.98
N LEU A 132 9.80 -2.60 9.30
CA LEU A 132 9.17 -3.24 10.47
C LEU A 132 9.62 -2.60 11.79
N ILE A 133 10.89 -2.17 11.89
CA ILE A 133 11.41 -1.41 13.03
C ILE A 133 10.72 -0.04 13.11
N GLU A 134 10.68 0.70 11.99
CA GLU A 134 10.09 2.04 11.93
C GLU A 134 8.62 2.08 12.38
N ILE A 135 7.85 1.03 12.06
CA ILE A 135 6.45 0.90 12.49
C ILE A 135 6.26 0.18 13.83
N GLY A 136 7.36 -0.19 14.50
CA GLY A 136 7.35 -0.76 15.84
C GLY A 136 6.85 -2.20 15.94
N LEU A 137 7.00 -3.00 14.87
CA LEU A 137 6.65 -4.41 14.85
C LEU A 137 7.80 -5.34 15.27
N ILE A 138 9.03 -4.88 15.17
CA ILE A 138 10.23 -5.58 15.67
C ILE A 138 11.17 -4.58 16.34
N ASP A 139 11.99 -5.04 17.26
CA ASP A 139 13.03 -4.23 17.91
C ASP A 139 14.29 -4.14 17.03
N ASP A 140 15.08 -3.07 17.23
CA ASP A 140 16.37 -2.87 16.58
C ASP A 140 17.49 -3.49 17.44
N ASP A 141 17.51 -4.83 17.56
CA ASP A 141 18.51 -5.60 18.31
C ASP A 141 19.75 -5.92 17.44
#